data_817f038d206b71b3152066f71b0f7d5d
#
_entry.id   817f038d206b71b3152066f71b0f7d5d
#
_cell.length_a   1.000
_cell.length_b   1.000
_cell.length_c   1.000
_cell.angle_alpha   90.00
_cell.angle_beta   90.00
_cell.angle_gamma   90.00
#
_symmetry.space_group_name_H-M   'P 1'
#
loop_
_entity.id
_entity.type
_entity.pdbx_description
1 polymer ?
#
loop_
_entity_poly.entity_id
_entity_poly.type
_entity_poly.pdbx_seq_one_letter_code
_entity_poly.pdbx_strand_id
1 'polypeptide(L)'
;MLAVCAALLLAGCGEQPRGSGARQVAAGTDKGDPAGDRGGRGTDGAAPGEDAGRNLVPAGYGGRYRVHATVLQSPDHGPQLCDAVMESWPPQCSGPDIVGWTWDGVTSDTGSGTTWGTYRLVGTWDGTRFTLTEPARDAAGNGPGSDVPAPGAGHDGGSEPDRGRTADRPSAGAHSHAELLRIQRELHRDHPDLLSSEVRDGEVAAHVRVATEELRGELDRRYGAGTVVLHGWLTPID
;
A
#
# COMPACT_ATOMS: atom_id res chain seq x y z
N MET A 1 41.43 5.41 -36.32
CA MET A 1 41.46 6.87 -36.30
C MET A 1 40.97 7.35 -34.96
N LEU A 2 41.89 7.92 -34.16
CA LEU A 2 41.63 8.52 -32.88
C LEU A 2 40.90 9.87 -33.05
N ALA A 3 39.96 10.17 -32.18
CA ALA A 3 39.65 11.56 -31.81
C ALA A 3 39.25 11.63 -30.36
N VAL A 4 40.11 12.24 -29.57
CA VAL A 4 40.01 12.67 -28.17
C VAL A 4 39.44 14.09 -28.18
N CYS A 5 38.51 14.43 -27.29
CA CYS A 5 38.25 15.79 -26.78
C CYS A 5 37.45 15.60 -25.49
N ALA A 6 37.99 15.80 -24.34
CA ALA A 6 38.38 17.01 -23.61
C ALA A 6 37.26 17.52 -22.69
N ALA A 7 37.56 17.47 -21.40
CA ALA A 7 36.82 17.92 -20.23
C ALA A 7 36.55 19.42 -20.19
N LEU A 8 35.44 19.80 -19.54
CA LEU A 8 35.28 21.13 -18.95
C LEU A 8 34.53 21.03 -17.63
N LEU A 9 35.26 21.24 -16.55
CA LEU A 9 34.80 21.50 -15.20
C LEU A 9 34.35 22.98 -15.12
N LEU A 10 33.15 23.19 -14.61
CA LEU A 10 32.78 24.50 -14.08
C LEU A 10 32.11 24.31 -12.71
N ALA A 11 32.88 24.67 -11.69
CA ALA A 11 32.42 24.90 -10.33
C ALA A 11 31.64 26.21 -10.26
N GLY A 12 30.44 26.17 -9.70
CA GLY A 12 29.65 27.35 -9.37
C GLY A 12 29.15 27.22 -7.93
N CYS A 13 29.84 27.93 -7.00
CA CYS A 13 29.37 28.24 -5.66
C CYS A 13 28.28 29.32 -5.76
N GLY A 14 27.09 29.04 -5.23
CA GLY A 14 26.00 30.00 -5.08
C GLY A 14 25.55 30.07 -3.63
N GLU A 15 25.73 31.26 -3.07
CA GLU A 15 25.54 31.72 -1.69
C GLU A 15 24.07 31.74 -1.28
N GLN A 16 23.75 31.27 -0.05
CA GLN A 16 22.44 31.42 0.60
C GLN A 16 22.32 32.79 1.29
N PRO A 17 21.20 33.47 1.23
CA PRO A 17 20.87 34.51 2.21
C PRO A 17 19.95 33.95 3.32
N ARG A 18 20.41 34.14 4.54
CA ARG A 18 19.65 34.05 5.78
C ARG A 18 18.63 35.17 5.86
N GLY A 19 17.36 34.84 6.02
CA GLY A 19 16.30 35.79 6.35
C GLY A 19 15.64 35.40 7.68
N SER A 20 16.04 36.08 8.76
CA SER A 20 15.38 36.09 10.06
C SER A 20 14.12 36.93 9.99
N GLY A 21 12.99 36.40 10.46
CA GLY A 21 11.75 37.13 10.63
C GLY A 21 10.91 36.55 11.76
N ALA A 22 11.23 36.95 12.99
CA ALA A 22 10.39 36.75 14.15
C ALA A 22 9.16 37.65 14.07
N ARG A 23 7.98 37.15 14.33
CA ARG A 23 6.83 37.92 14.80
C ARG A 23 6.06 37.20 15.87
N GLN A 24 5.96 37.90 16.98
CA GLN A 24 5.27 37.60 18.22
C GLN A 24 3.75 37.76 18.11
N VAL A 25 3.07 36.86 18.80
CA VAL A 25 2.01 36.95 19.83
C VAL A 25 0.79 37.82 19.60
N ALA A 26 -0.35 37.23 19.79
CA ALA A 26 -1.43 37.83 20.61
C ALA A 26 -2.28 36.70 21.22
N ALA A 27 -2.34 36.74 22.55
CA ALA A 27 -3.26 35.98 23.38
C ALA A 27 -4.65 36.60 23.29
N GLY A 28 -5.67 35.73 23.16
CA GLY A 28 -7.07 36.11 23.28
C GLY A 28 -7.81 35.01 24.03
N THR A 29 -8.05 35.26 25.28
CA THR A 29 -9.01 34.56 26.15
C THR A 29 -10.42 34.94 25.74
N ASP A 30 -11.30 34.01 25.45
CA ASP A 30 -12.71 34.19 25.79
C ASP A 30 -13.42 32.86 26.15
N LYS A 31 -14.30 33.00 27.16
CA LYS A 31 -15.12 32.00 27.83
C LYS A 31 -16.37 31.69 27.01
N GLY A 32 -16.89 30.47 27.14
CA GLY A 32 -18.30 30.20 26.89
C GLY A 32 -18.62 28.77 26.51
N ASP A 33 -18.94 27.91 27.51
CA ASP A 33 -19.88 26.80 27.37
C ASP A 33 -21.31 27.32 27.19
N PRO A 34 -22.28 26.54 26.67
CA PRO A 34 -22.58 25.17 27.07
C PRO A 34 -23.13 24.20 25.99
N ALA A 35 -23.03 22.91 26.33
CA ALA A 35 -23.95 21.80 26.02
C ALA A 35 -24.74 21.77 24.69
N GLY A 36 -24.42 20.73 23.91
CA GLY A 36 -25.19 20.29 22.74
C GLY A 36 -24.86 18.85 22.37
N ASP A 37 -25.47 17.93 23.15
CA ASP A 37 -25.64 16.53 22.75
C ASP A 37 -26.19 16.41 21.34
N ARG A 38 -25.55 15.62 20.47
CA ARG A 38 -26.19 14.83 19.39
C ARG A 38 -25.21 14.01 18.55
N GLY A 39 -25.41 12.70 18.65
CA GLY A 39 -25.38 11.84 17.48
C GLY A 39 -24.02 11.28 17.09
N GLY A 40 -23.69 10.15 17.68
CA GLY A 40 -22.66 9.26 17.18
C GLY A 40 -22.87 8.96 15.69
N ARG A 41 -21.90 9.34 14.87
CA ARG A 41 -21.62 8.67 13.62
C ARG A 41 -20.39 7.84 13.88
N GLY A 42 -20.61 6.53 13.90
CA GLY A 42 -19.56 5.55 13.92
C GLY A 42 -18.62 5.81 12.74
N THR A 43 -17.42 6.22 13.06
CA THR A 43 -16.30 6.08 12.15
C THR A 43 -15.93 4.61 12.23
N ASP A 44 -16.38 3.84 11.24
CA ASP A 44 -15.89 2.48 11.02
C ASP A 44 -14.39 2.56 10.61
N GLY A 45 -13.57 2.82 11.59
CA GLY A 45 -12.15 2.54 11.55
C GLY A 45 -11.99 1.06 11.89
N ALA A 46 -12.02 0.19 10.87
CA ALA A 46 -11.67 -1.21 11.05
C ALA A 46 -10.28 -1.28 11.67
N ALA A 47 -10.18 -1.89 12.85
CA ALA A 47 -8.91 -2.14 13.49
C ALA A 47 -8.03 -3.03 12.59
N PRO A 48 -6.72 -2.73 12.44
CA PRO A 48 -5.81 -3.59 11.68
C PRO A 48 -5.73 -4.96 12.38
N GLY A 49 -6.34 -5.96 11.79
CA GLY A 49 -6.39 -7.33 12.31
C GLY A 49 -7.73 -8.05 12.13
N GLU A 50 -8.83 -7.34 11.86
CA GLU A 50 -10.13 -7.99 11.64
C GLU A 50 -10.37 -8.45 10.19
N ASP A 51 -9.54 -8.04 9.24
CA ASP A 51 -9.66 -8.42 7.82
C ASP A 51 -8.89 -9.69 7.45
N ALA A 52 -8.09 -10.24 8.36
CA ALA A 52 -7.42 -11.50 8.14
C ALA A 52 -8.46 -12.63 7.97
N GLY A 53 -8.65 -13.10 6.74
CA GLY A 53 -9.59 -14.14 6.39
C GLY A 53 -10.93 -13.67 5.81
N ARG A 54 -11.26 -12.38 5.83
CA ARG A 54 -12.52 -11.88 5.22
C ARG A 54 -12.46 -11.75 3.69
N ASN A 55 -11.26 -11.68 3.14
CA ASN A 55 -11.01 -11.46 1.71
C ASN A 55 -10.58 -12.72 0.97
N LEU A 56 -10.79 -13.90 1.56
CA LEU A 56 -10.51 -15.17 0.90
C LEU A 56 -11.58 -15.48 -0.12
N VAL A 57 -11.14 -15.90 -1.30
CA VAL A 57 -12.03 -16.34 -2.36
C VAL A 57 -11.71 -17.78 -2.75
N PRO A 58 -12.69 -18.57 -3.25
CA PRO A 58 -12.43 -19.89 -3.80
C PRO A 58 -11.55 -19.80 -5.07
N ALA A 59 -10.88 -20.89 -5.43
CA ALA A 59 -10.16 -20.99 -6.69
C ALA A 59 -11.08 -20.70 -7.87
N GLY A 60 -10.56 -19.95 -8.84
CA GLY A 60 -11.33 -19.57 -10.02
C GLY A 60 -12.47 -18.59 -9.76
N TYR A 61 -12.43 -17.87 -8.64
CA TYR A 61 -13.38 -16.81 -8.37
C TYR A 61 -13.43 -15.80 -9.52
N GLY A 62 -14.57 -15.68 -10.17
CA GLY A 62 -14.81 -14.80 -11.32
C GLY A 62 -15.55 -13.51 -10.97
N GLY A 63 -15.71 -13.20 -9.70
CA GLY A 63 -16.39 -11.99 -9.23
C GLY A 63 -15.52 -10.73 -9.38
N ARG A 64 -16.04 -9.63 -8.85
CA ARG A 64 -15.36 -8.33 -8.93
C ARG A 64 -14.52 -8.07 -7.70
N TYR A 65 -13.48 -7.29 -7.91
CA TYR A 65 -12.58 -6.82 -6.86
C TYR A 65 -12.56 -5.29 -6.83
N ARG A 66 -12.33 -4.77 -5.64
CA ARG A 66 -11.96 -3.38 -5.40
C ARG A 66 -10.49 -3.33 -5.04
N VAL A 67 -9.81 -2.29 -5.54
CA VAL A 67 -8.44 -2.00 -5.17
C VAL A 67 -8.20 -0.48 -5.11
N HIS A 68 -7.30 -0.09 -4.22
CA HIS A 68 -6.74 1.26 -4.14
C HIS A 68 -5.29 1.18 -4.55
N ALA A 69 -4.95 1.77 -5.68
CA ALA A 69 -3.64 1.60 -6.28
C ALA A 69 -3.23 2.77 -7.18
N THR A 70 -1.93 2.91 -7.38
CA THR A 70 -1.39 3.75 -8.45
C THR A 70 -1.58 3.05 -9.79
N VAL A 71 -2.01 3.80 -10.80
CA VAL A 71 -1.90 3.43 -12.21
C VAL A 71 -0.79 4.28 -12.82
N LEU A 72 0.11 3.62 -13.57
CA LEU A 72 1.24 4.26 -14.21
C LEU A 72 1.33 3.80 -15.67
N GLN A 73 1.60 4.74 -16.56
CA GLN A 73 1.90 4.51 -17.97
C GLN A 73 3.22 5.20 -18.31
N SER A 74 4.15 4.46 -18.90
CA SER A 74 5.43 4.98 -19.35
C SER A 74 5.53 4.96 -20.88
N PRO A 75 6.56 5.58 -21.49
CA PRO A 75 6.80 5.47 -22.93
C PRO A 75 6.99 4.04 -23.41
N ASP A 76 7.52 3.17 -22.55
CA ASP A 76 7.88 1.79 -22.89
C ASP A 76 6.79 0.79 -22.53
N HIS A 77 5.79 1.21 -21.76
CA HIS A 77 4.75 0.31 -21.26
C HIS A 77 3.39 1.01 -21.18
N GLY A 78 2.33 0.29 -21.53
CA GLY A 78 0.95 0.74 -21.36
C GLY A 78 0.57 0.95 -19.89
N PRO A 79 -0.71 1.28 -19.61
CA PRO A 79 -1.17 1.46 -18.24
C PRO A 79 -1.01 0.17 -17.42
N GLN A 80 -0.34 0.28 -16.26
CA GLN A 80 -0.12 -0.80 -15.30
C GLN A 80 -0.76 -0.49 -13.97
N LEU A 81 -1.26 -1.53 -13.31
CA LEU A 81 -1.73 -1.47 -11.94
C LEU A 81 -0.56 -1.74 -11.00
N CYS A 82 0.00 -0.70 -10.40
CA CYS A 82 1.20 -0.80 -9.58
C CYS A 82 0.89 -1.46 -8.22
N ASP A 83 1.51 -2.58 -7.95
CA ASP A 83 1.52 -3.21 -6.62
C ASP A 83 2.62 -2.65 -5.70
N ALA A 84 3.66 -2.05 -6.29
CA ALA A 84 4.67 -1.26 -5.61
C ALA A 84 5.13 -0.12 -6.52
N VAL A 85 5.41 1.04 -5.95
CA VAL A 85 5.94 2.21 -6.65
C VAL A 85 7.31 2.54 -6.08
N MET A 86 8.30 2.70 -6.96
CA MET A 86 9.66 3.08 -6.58
C MET A 86 9.75 4.59 -6.40
N GLU A 87 10.47 5.02 -5.37
CA GLU A 87 10.80 6.43 -5.11
C GLU A 87 11.84 6.93 -6.12
N SER A 88 11.40 7.24 -7.33
CA SER A 88 12.21 7.82 -8.40
C SER A 88 11.44 8.94 -9.09
N TRP A 89 12.11 9.73 -9.93
CA TRP A 89 11.47 10.75 -10.74
C TRP A 89 11.82 10.56 -12.22
N PRO A 90 10.87 10.25 -13.10
CA PRO A 90 9.48 9.90 -12.79
C PRO A 90 9.38 8.61 -11.96
N PRO A 91 8.25 8.37 -11.27
CA PRO A 91 8.05 7.13 -10.56
C PRO A 91 8.10 5.94 -11.52
N GLN A 92 8.49 4.80 -10.99
CA GLN A 92 8.51 3.53 -11.72
C GLN A 92 7.73 2.50 -10.92
N CYS A 93 7.08 1.62 -11.61
CA CYS A 93 6.45 0.46 -10.99
C CYS A 93 6.55 -0.77 -11.90
N SER A 94 6.34 -1.91 -11.30
CA SER A 94 5.99 -3.14 -12.01
C SER A 94 4.66 -3.63 -11.47
N GLY A 95 3.83 -4.16 -12.36
CA GLY A 95 2.51 -4.64 -11.99
C GLY A 95 1.78 -5.16 -13.23
N PRO A 96 0.61 -5.76 -13.05
CA PRO A 96 -0.18 -6.27 -14.16
C PRO A 96 -0.72 -5.15 -15.04
N ASP A 97 -0.98 -5.48 -16.29
CA ASP A 97 -1.69 -4.61 -17.21
C ASP A 97 -3.10 -4.33 -16.69
N ILE A 98 -3.56 -3.10 -16.92
CA ILE A 98 -4.94 -2.72 -16.67
C ILE A 98 -5.68 -2.54 -18.01
N VAL A 99 -6.77 -3.24 -18.18
CA VAL A 99 -7.61 -3.21 -19.38
C VAL A 99 -8.78 -2.27 -19.17
N GLY A 100 -9.11 -1.49 -20.20
CA GLY A 100 -10.21 -0.51 -20.15
C GLY A 100 -9.83 0.81 -19.47
N TRP A 101 -8.53 1.07 -19.27
CA TRP A 101 -8.04 2.32 -18.71
C TRP A 101 -8.14 3.48 -19.71
N THR A 102 -8.54 4.64 -19.20
CA THR A 102 -8.41 5.93 -19.87
C THR A 102 -8.01 7.00 -18.84
N TRP A 103 -7.23 7.97 -19.29
CA TRP A 103 -6.87 9.13 -18.47
C TRP A 103 -7.96 10.21 -18.46
N ASP A 104 -9.01 10.02 -19.26
CA ASP A 104 -10.13 10.98 -19.31
C ASP A 104 -10.94 10.94 -18.02
N GLY A 105 -11.15 12.10 -17.42
CA GLY A 105 -12.00 12.25 -16.25
C GLY A 105 -11.36 11.89 -14.91
N VAL A 106 -10.05 11.65 -14.89
CA VAL A 106 -9.26 11.41 -13.67
C VAL A 106 -8.12 12.41 -13.54
N THR A 107 -7.69 12.70 -12.30
CA THR A 107 -6.54 13.56 -12.04
C THR A 107 -5.26 12.75 -12.15
N SER A 108 -4.26 13.26 -12.88
CA SER A 108 -2.97 12.60 -13.06
C SER A 108 -1.80 13.59 -13.01
N ASP A 109 -0.64 13.08 -12.63
CA ASP A 109 0.65 13.76 -12.77
C ASP A 109 1.38 13.25 -14.02
N THR A 110 2.27 14.09 -14.56
CA THR A 110 3.09 13.74 -15.71
C THR A 110 4.52 14.21 -15.54
N GLY A 111 5.48 13.42 -16.03
CA GLY A 111 6.89 13.78 -16.03
C GLY A 111 7.70 12.87 -16.92
N SER A 112 8.58 13.43 -17.75
CA SER A 112 9.47 12.67 -18.65
C SER A 112 8.74 11.60 -19.52
N GLY A 113 7.51 11.92 -19.96
CA GLY A 113 6.69 11.00 -20.77
C GLY A 113 5.95 9.93 -19.97
N THR A 114 6.11 9.88 -18.66
CA THR A 114 5.35 8.99 -17.77
C THR A 114 4.15 9.74 -17.23
N THR A 115 2.99 9.06 -17.14
CA THR A 115 1.75 9.56 -16.53
C THR A 115 1.34 8.61 -15.41
N TRP A 116 0.94 9.16 -14.25
CA TRP A 116 0.53 8.35 -13.10
C TRP A 116 -0.49 9.07 -12.22
N GLY A 117 -1.13 8.31 -11.35
CA GLY A 117 -2.05 8.80 -10.33
C GLY A 117 -2.54 7.64 -9.47
N THR A 118 -3.18 7.96 -8.34
CA THR A 118 -3.70 6.97 -7.40
C THR A 118 -5.22 6.96 -7.42
N TYR A 119 -5.81 5.77 -7.55
CA TYR A 119 -7.23 5.62 -7.82
C TYR A 119 -7.88 4.52 -7.00
N ARG A 120 -9.20 4.62 -6.85
CA ARG A 120 -10.07 3.52 -6.43
C ARG A 120 -10.63 2.87 -7.69
N LEU A 121 -10.42 1.58 -7.84
CA LEU A 121 -10.73 0.81 -9.03
C LEU A 121 -11.64 -0.34 -8.68
N VAL A 122 -12.54 -0.67 -9.59
CA VAL A 122 -13.40 -1.86 -9.53
C VAL A 122 -13.27 -2.61 -10.86
N GLY A 123 -13.00 -3.91 -10.77
CA GLY A 123 -12.76 -4.72 -11.95
C GLY A 123 -12.70 -6.21 -11.66
N THR A 124 -12.41 -6.99 -12.68
CA THR A 124 -12.19 -8.43 -12.59
C THR A 124 -10.71 -8.76 -12.78
N TRP A 125 -10.28 -9.88 -12.22
CA TRP A 125 -8.92 -10.40 -12.31
C TRP A 125 -8.92 -11.75 -13.02
N ASP A 126 -8.13 -11.91 -14.09
CA ASP A 126 -8.04 -13.15 -14.87
C ASP A 126 -6.80 -14.02 -14.54
N GLY A 127 -6.04 -13.64 -13.52
CA GLY A 127 -4.74 -14.25 -13.17
C GLY A 127 -3.54 -13.48 -13.72
N THR A 128 -3.74 -12.60 -14.70
CA THR A 128 -2.67 -11.88 -15.39
C THR A 128 -2.95 -10.38 -15.50
N ARG A 129 -4.20 -10.00 -15.76
CA ARG A 129 -4.63 -8.62 -16.03
C ARG A 129 -5.82 -8.24 -15.17
N PHE A 130 -5.88 -6.95 -14.86
CA PHE A 130 -7.03 -6.35 -14.19
C PHE A 130 -7.90 -5.62 -15.23
N THR A 131 -9.14 -6.08 -15.39
CA THR A 131 -10.08 -5.46 -16.34
C THR A 131 -11.08 -4.61 -15.57
N LEU A 132 -11.10 -3.28 -15.85
CA LEU A 132 -12.06 -2.37 -15.24
C LEU A 132 -13.50 -2.73 -15.62
N THR A 133 -14.39 -2.72 -14.63
CA THR A 133 -15.84 -2.89 -14.81
C THR A 133 -16.63 -1.63 -14.46
N GLU A 134 -15.97 -0.66 -13.81
CA GLU A 134 -16.51 0.65 -13.47
C GLU A 134 -15.48 1.73 -13.83
N PRO A 135 -15.92 2.98 -14.09
CA PRO A 135 -14.99 4.09 -14.25
C PRO A 135 -14.11 4.27 -13.02
N ALA A 136 -12.82 4.52 -13.25
CA ALA A 136 -11.86 4.83 -12.19
C ALA A 136 -12.31 6.09 -11.42
N ARG A 137 -11.99 6.15 -10.14
CA ARG A 137 -12.26 7.31 -9.28
C ARG A 137 -10.99 7.73 -8.59
N ASP A 138 -10.72 9.03 -8.58
CA ASP A 138 -9.59 9.57 -7.85
C ASP A 138 -9.63 9.09 -6.38
N ALA A 139 -8.49 8.71 -5.85
CA ALA A 139 -8.34 8.53 -4.43
C ALA A 139 -8.51 9.91 -3.76
N ALA A 140 -9.21 9.97 -2.63
CA ALA A 140 -9.30 11.20 -1.87
C ALA A 140 -7.88 11.62 -1.47
N GLY A 141 -7.42 12.76 -2.01
CA GLY A 141 -6.06 13.25 -1.76
C GLY A 141 -5.16 13.39 -3.00
N ASN A 142 -5.62 13.11 -4.20
CA ASN A 142 -4.89 13.39 -5.44
C ASN A 142 -4.86 14.91 -5.74
N GLY A 143 -4.22 15.69 -4.86
CA GLY A 143 -3.84 17.06 -5.13
C GLY A 143 -2.34 17.19 -4.97
N PRO A 144 -1.65 18.15 -5.63
CA PRO A 144 -0.24 18.38 -5.41
C PRO A 144 0.00 18.71 -3.93
N GLY A 145 0.64 17.81 -3.20
CA GLY A 145 0.91 17.93 -1.76
C GLY A 145 0.08 17.01 -0.84
N SER A 146 -0.66 16.07 -1.38
CA SER A 146 -1.32 15.05 -0.55
C SER A 146 -0.27 14.03 -0.11
N ASP A 147 0.09 14.08 1.19
CA ASP A 147 0.86 13.04 1.86
C ASP A 147 0.03 11.75 1.87
N VAL A 148 0.13 10.96 0.80
CA VAL A 148 -0.30 9.57 0.83
C VAL A 148 0.80 8.83 1.60
N PRO A 149 0.52 8.22 2.77
CA PRO A 149 1.51 7.38 3.41
C PRO A 149 1.91 6.28 2.42
N ALA A 150 3.18 6.26 2.02
CA ALA A 150 3.72 5.15 1.25
C ALA A 150 3.42 3.85 2.02
N PRO A 151 2.97 2.78 1.36
CA PRO A 151 2.86 1.49 2.01
C PRO A 151 4.27 1.07 2.47
N GLY A 152 4.53 1.17 3.78
CA GLY A 152 5.83 0.83 4.35
C GLY A 152 6.54 1.93 5.15
N ALA A 153 5.98 3.13 5.32
CA ALA A 153 6.53 4.12 6.23
C ALA A 153 6.29 3.65 7.68
N GLY A 154 7.31 3.07 8.27
CA GLY A 154 7.33 2.67 9.67
C GLY A 154 7.01 3.86 10.57
N HIS A 155 6.02 3.70 11.41
CA HIS A 155 5.76 4.61 12.52
C HIS A 155 6.85 4.42 13.58
N ASP A 156 7.85 5.29 13.57
CA ASP A 156 8.66 5.58 14.75
C ASP A 156 7.83 6.46 15.70
N GLY A 157 6.88 5.86 16.33
CA GLY A 157 6.08 6.46 17.39
C GLY A 157 6.24 5.63 18.66
N GLY A 158 7.14 6.05 19.55
CA GLY A 158 7.24 5.48 20.89
C GLY A 158 5.89 5.52 21.59
N SER A 159 5.29 4.35 21.77
CA SER A 159 4.12 4.15 22.61
C SER A 159 4.51 3.26 23.78
N GLU A 160 4.26 3.77 24.97
CA GLU A 160 4.36 3.05 26.22
C GLU A 160 3.60 1.71 26.16
N PRO A 161 4.08 0.68 26.88
CA PRO A 161 3.43 -0.62 26.88
C PRO A 161 2.08 -0.54 27.60
N ASP A 162 0.99 -0.58 26.86
CA ASP A 162 -0.34 -0.84 27.41
C ASP A 162 -0.38 -2.27 27.95
N ARG A 163 -0.27 -2.40 29.29
CA ARG A 163 -0.45 -3.64 30.03
C ARG A 163 -1.93 -3.90 30.18
N GLY A 164 -2.53 -4.66 29.27
CA GLY A 164 -3.83 -5.22 29.57
C GLY A 164 -4.79 -5.31 28.42
N ARG A 165 -4.57 -6.30 27.57
CA ARG A 165 -5.65 -7.05 26.92
C ARG A 165 -5.09 -8.34 26.29
N THR A 166 -4.93 -9.36 27.12
CA THR A 166 -4.86 -10.74 26.65
C THR A 166 -6.27 -11.14 26.22
N ALA A 167 -6.63 -10.82 24.97
CA ALA A 167 -7.70 -11.55 24.32
C ALA A 167 -7.15 -12.94 24.01
N ASP A 168 -7.80 -13.96 24.51
CA ASP A 168 -7.57 -15.37 24.20
C ASP A 168 -7.73 -15.61 22.70
N ARG A 169 -6.65 -15.32 21.94
CA ARG A 169 -6.48 -15.80 20.59
C ARG A 169 -5.79 -17.16 20.74
N PRO A 170 -6.30 -18.25 20.16
CA PRO A 170 -5.58 -19.52 20.20
C PRO A 170 -4.19 -19.25 19.65
N SER A 171 -3.18 -19.43 20.49
CA SER A 171 -1.77 -19.33 20.08
C SER A 171 -1.57 -20.30 18.93
N ALA A 172 -1.44 -19.80 17.71
CA ALA A 172 -0.89 -20.55 16.59
C ALA A 172 0.41 -21.17 17.10
N GLY A 173 0.63 -22.46 16.83
CA GLY A 173 1.66 -23.28 17.45
C GLY A 173 2.96 -22.53 17.53
N ALA A 174 3.56 -22.49 18.73
CA ALA A 174 4.62 -21.58 19.14
C ALA A 174 5.89 -21.74 18.29
N HIS A 175 5.90 -21.15 17.09
CA HIS A 175 7.11 -21.03 16.29
C HIS A 175 8.02 -19.97 16.90
N SER A 176 9.31 -20.28 16.97
CA SER A 176 10.31 -19.29 17.32
C SER A 176 10.41 -18.22 16.23
N HIS A 177 10.83 -17.02 16.58
CA HIS A 177 11.05 -15.94 15.59
C HIS A 177 12.00 -16.38 14.45
N ALA A 178 13.02 -17.19 14.75
CA ALA A 178 13.94 -17.74 13.74
C ALA A 178 13.24 -18.70 12.74
N GLU A 179 12.27 -19.49 13.21
CA GLU A 179 11.46 -20.34 12.35
C GLU A 179 10.52 -19.52 11.48
N LEU A 180 9.87 -18.50 12.02
CA LEU A 180 9.03 -17.59 11.25
C LEU A 180 9.81 -16.86 10.14
N LEU A 181 11.04 -16.40 10.43
CA LEU A 181 11.92 -15.83 9.41
C LEU A 181 12.35 -16.86 8.34
N ARG A 182 12.49 -18.15 8.70
CA ARG A 182 12.73 -19.21 7.73
C ARG A 182 11.52 -19.42 6.84
N ILE A 183 10.33 -19.50 7.42
CA ILE A 183 9.05 -19.62 6.69
C ILE A 183 8.88 -18.45 5.74
N GLN A 184 9.11 -17.23 6.19
CA GLN A 184 9.06 -16.02 5.35
C GLN A 184 9.96 -16.14 4.11
N ARG A 185 11.20 -16.59 4.26
CA ARG A 185 12.11 -16.79 3.12
C ARG A 185 11.66 -17.91 2.18
N GLU A 186 11.06 -18.96 2.71
CA GLU A 186 10.47 -20.04 1.90
C GLU A 186 9.29 -19.54 1.09
N LEU A 187 8.40 -18.73 1.68
CA LEU A 187 7.29 -18.13 1.00
C LEU A 187 7.72 -17.30 -0.21
N HIS A 188 8.73 -16.42 -0.04
CA HIS A 188 9.24 -15.60 -1.14
C HIS A 188 9.88 -16.42 -2.26
N ARG A 189 10.45 -17.58 -1.96
CA ARG A 189 11.03 -18.45 -2.97
C ARG A 189 9.96 -19.27 -3.72
N ASP A 190 8.95 -19.74 -3.00
CA ASP A 190 8.01 -20.74 -3.49
C ASP A 190 6.74 -20.09 -4.09
N HIS A 191 6.45 -18.82 -3.74
CA HIS A 191 5.27 -18.07 -4.18
C HIS A 191 5.66 -16.76 -4.88
N PRO A 192 5.90 -16.77 -6.20
CA PRO A 192 6.29 -15.57 -6.95
C PRO A 192 5.21 -14.47 -6.97
N ASP A 193 3.95 -14.82 -6.70
CA ASP A 193 2.83 -13.87 -6.60
C ASP A 193 2.73 -13.18 -5.23
N LEU A 194 3.66 -13.49 -4.30
CA LEU A 194 3.76 -12.81 -3.02
C LEU A 194 4.26 -11.39 -3.22
N LEU A 195 3.46 -10.41 -2.84
CA LEU A 195 3.81 -8.98 -2.97
C LEU A 195 4.79 -8.56 -1.86
N SER A 196 4.48 -8.94 -0.63
CA SER A 196 5.32 -8.67 0.54
C SER A 196 5.00 -9.62 1.68
N SER A 197 5.86 -9.69 2.69
CA SER A 197 5.56 -10.38 3.93
C SER A 197 6.35 -9.80 5.11
N GLU A 198 5.79 -9.93 6.30
CA GLU A 198 6.43 -9.51 7.54
C GLU A 198 6.20 -10.54 8.65
N VAL A 199 7.12 -10.62 9.59
CA VAL A 199 6.97 -11.42 10.81
C VAL A 199 6.52 -10.50 11.94
N ARG A 200 5.33 -10.72 12.46
CA ARG A 200 4.77 -9.97 13.58
C ARG A 200 3.87 -10.85 14.42
N ASP A 201 3.74 -10.53 15.71
CA ASP A 201 2.80 -11.15 16.64
C ASP A 201 2.83 -12.70 16.67
N GLY A 202 3.98 -13.31 16.32
CA GLY A 202 4.13 -14.77 16.31
C GLY A 202 3.61 -15.46 15.05
N GLU A 203 3.33 -14.71 13.99
CA GLU A 203 2.87 -15.18 12.69
C GLU A 203 3.65 -14.53 11.53
N VAL A 204 3.47 -15.04 10.32
CA VAL A 204 3.94 -14.41 9.08
C VAL A 204 2.73 -13.81 8.36
N ALA A 205 2.60 -12.49 8.37
CA ALA A 205 1.63 -11.80 7.54
C ALA A 205 2.14 -11.78 6.09
N ALA A 206 1.38 -12.37 5.17
CA ALA A 206 1.73 -12.52 3.77
C ALA A 206 0.72 -11.78 2.88
N HIS A 207 1.20 -10.76 2.16
CA HIS A 207 0.40 -9.98 1.23
C HIS A 207 0.51 -10.59 -0.17
N VAL A 208 -0.61 -11.00 -0.71
CA VAL A 208 -0.73 -11.61 -2.04
C VAL A 208 -1.70 -10.81 -2.89
N ARG A 209 -1.61 -10.94 -4.22
CA ARG A 209 -2.53 -10.23 -5.11
C ARG A 209 -3.97 -10.65 -4.87
N VAL A 210 -4.23 -11.94 -4.82
CA VAL A 210 -5.54 -12.53 -4.46
C VAL A 210 -5.32 -13.57 -3.36
N ALA A 211 -5.98 -13.42 -2.24
CA ALA A 211 -5.97 -14.42 -1.18
C ALA A 211 -7.04 -15.49 -1.47
N THR A 212 -6.61 -16.75 -1.62
CA THR A 212 -7.52 -17.85 -1.92
C THR A 212 -7.60 -18.86 -0.77
N GLU A 213 -8.74 -19.55 -0.68
CA GLU A 213 -8.94 -20.63 0.31
C GLU A 213 -7.96 -21.78 0.09
N GLU A 214 -7.62 -22.08 -1.18
CA GLU A 214 -6.66 -23.12 -1.53
C GLU A 214 -5.25 -22.78 -1.04
N LEU A 215 -4.78 -21.56 -1.30
CA LEU A 215 -3.47 -21.12 -0.84
C LEU A 215 -3.41 -21.14 0.69
N ARG A 216 -4.45 -20.63 1.36
CA ARG A 216 -4.53 -20.72 2.82
C ARG A 216 -4.43 -22.16 3.29
N GLY A 217 -5.24 -23.07 2.72
CA GLY A 217 -5.24 -24.48 3.08
C GLY A 217 -3.91 -25.19 2.80
N GLU A 218 -3.18 -24.79 1.76
CA GLU A 218 -1.82 -25.26 1.48
C GLU A 218 -0.85 -24.82 2.58
N LEU A 219 -0.85 -23.53 2.92
CA LEU A 219 0.03 -22.96 3.92
C LEU A 219 -0.26 -23.49 5.32
N ASP A 220 -1.54 -23.67 5.67
CA ASP A 220 -1.95 -24.27 6.93
C ASP A 220 -1.47 -25.74 7.06
N ARG A 221 -1.52 -26.51 5.98
CA ARG A 221 -0.98 -27.89 5.99
C ARG A 221 0.53 -27.94 6.10
N ARG A 222 1.23 -26.97 5.50
CA ARG A 222 2.70 -26.95 5.45
C ARG A 222 3.34 -26.39 6.71
N TYR A 223 2.76 -25.34 7.26
CA TYR A 223 3.38 -24.58 8.36
C TYR A 223 2.57 -24.61 9.67
N GLY A 224 1.39 -25.19 9.64
CA GLY A 224 0.44 -25.17 10.75
C GLY A 224 -0.57 -24.03 10.65
N ALA A 225 -1.80 -24.31 11.06
CA ALA A 225 -2.91 -23.37 10.97
C ALA A 225 -2.60 -22.04 11.69
N GLY A 226 -2.79 -20.92 10.98
CA GLY A 226 -2.58 -19.59 11.51
C GLY A 226 -1.10 -19.16 11.64
N THR A 227 -0.14 -19.96 11.21
CA THR A 227 1.27 -19.58 11.14
C THR A 227 1.51 -18.54 10.04
N VAL A 228 0.82 -18.65 8.92
CA VAL A 228 0.84 -17.69 7.82
C VAL A 228 -0.57 -17.13 7.65
N VAL A 229 -0.68 -15.80 7.74
CA VAL A 229 -1.95 -15.08 7.58
C VAL A 229 -1.93 -14.35 6.24
N LEU A 230 -2.89 -14.68 5.37
CA LEU A 230 -2.99 -14.10 4.04
C LEU A 230 -3.79 -12.80 4.05
N HIS A 231 -3.27 -11.81 3.35
CA HIS A 231 -3.92 -10.54 3.06
C HIS A 231 -3.99 -10.34 1.54
N GLY A 232 -5.21 -10.31 0.99
CA GLY A 232 -5.43 -10.04 -0.42
C GLY A 232 -5.37 -8.55 -0.71
N TRP A 233 -4.56 -8.16 -1.69
CA TRP A 233 -4.51 -6.79 -2.20
C TRP A 233 -5.78 -6.44 -2.99
N LEU A 234 -6.23 -7.35 -3.84
CA LEU A 234 -7.53 -7.27 -4.49
C LEU A 234 -8.60 -7.74 -3.51
N THR A 235 -9.49 -6.83 -3.11
CA THR A 235 -10.57 -7.11 -2.14
C THR A 235 -11.85 -7.49 -2.89
N PRO A 236 -12.40 -8.70 -2.72
CA PRO A 236 -13.66 -9.10 -3.34
C PRO A 236 -14.82 -8.23 -2.82
N ILE A 237 -15.81 -7.94 -3.67
CA ILE A 237 -16.94 -7.04 -3.34
C ILE A 237 -18.33 -7.66 -3.55
N ASP A 238 -18.44 -8.91 -3.94
CA ASP A 238 -19.71 -9.64 -4.16
C ASP A 238 -19.55 -11.13 -4.11
#